data_67a3a1684511c5bdef7e2aae1c52ed72
#
_entry.id   67a3a1684511c5bdef7e2aae1c52ed72
#
_cell.length_a   1.000
_cell.length_b   1.000
_cell.length_c   1.000
_cell.angle_alpha   90.00
_cell.angle_beta   90.00
_cell.angle_gamma   90.00
#
_symmetry.space_group_name_H-M   'P 1'
#
loop_
_entity.id
_entity.type
_entity.pdbx_description
1 polymer ?
#
loop_
_entity_poly.entity_id
_entity_poly.type
_entity_poly.pdbx_seq_one_letter_code
_entity_poly.pdbx_strand_id
1 'polypeptide(L)'
;MGATIVYRCPQCGYVTDEIDEGPGLFSPVAYKAFVCQDCLRVVCKQTDDNWNLREDDHECNYCHGTNLVPWEDDRCPRCHSEMQWECVGLWD
;
A
#
# COMPACT_ATOMS: atom_id res chain seq x y z
N MET A 1 11.00 -0.42 13.80
CA MET A 1 11.84 -0.66 12.62
C MET A 1 10.97 -1.02 11.45
N GLY A 2 11.11 -0.37 10.32
CA GLY A 2 10.29 -0.60 9.16
C GLY A 2 11.09 -0.51 7.86
N ALA A 3 10.45 -0.86 6.76
CA ALA A 3 11.04 -0.84 5.44
C ALA A 3 10.10 -0.16 4.45
N THR A 4 10.66 0.52 3.48
CA THR A 4 9.93 1.06 2.35
C THR A 4 10.12 0.14 1.17
N ILE A 5 9.03 -0.35 0.61
CA ILE A 5 9.01 -1.38 -0.42
C ILE A 5 8.21 -0.88 -1.62
N VAL A 6 8.64 -1.23 -2.81
CA VAL A 6 7.86 -1.06 -4.03
C VAL A 6 7.58 -2.43 -4.64
N TYR A 7 6.42 -2.59 -5.24
CA TYR A 7 6.03 -3.80 -5.94
C TYR A 7 5.97 -3.51 -7.43
N ARG A 8 6.49 -4.46 -8.23
CA ARG A 8 6.54 -4.34 -9.68
C ARG A 8 5.92 -5.58 -10.31
N CYS A 9 4.98 -5.37 -11.21
CA CYS A 9 4.39 -6.46 -11.98
C CYS A 9 5.23 -6.75 -13.21
N PRO A 10 5.77 -7.99 -13.35
CA PRO A 10 6.57 -8.33 -14.52
C PRO A 10 5.73 -8.56 -15.79
N GLN A 11 4.42 -8.67 -15.64
CA GLN A 11 3.52 -8.95 -16.78
C GLN A 11 3.02 -7.68 -17.46
N CYS A 12 2.48 -6.73 -16.68
CA CYS A 12 1.90 -5.51 -17.26
C CYS A 12 2.75 -4.26 -17.02
N GLY A 13 3.83 -4.36 -16.24
CA GLY A 13 4.71 -3.24 -15.95
C GLY A 13 4.22 -2.28 -14.89
N TYR A 14 3.13 -2.59 -14.20
CA TYR A 14 2.65 -1.73 -13.13
C TYR A 14 3.64 -1.71 -11.97
N VAL A 15 3.94 -0.50 -11.48
CA VAL A 15 4.81 -0.30 -10.32
C VAL A 15 4.01 0.50 -9.29
N THR A 16 3.99 0.01 -8.05
CA THR A 16 3.30 0.73 -6.97
C THR A 16 4.12 1.94 -6.52
N ASP A 17 3.46 2.83 -5.79
CA ASP A 17 4.15 3.86 -5.04
C ASP A 17 4.94 3.20 -3.90
N GLU A 18 5.80 3.97 -3.25
CA GLU A 18 6.53 3.48 -2.08
C GLU A 18 5.56 3.13 -0.96
N ILE A 19 5.69 1.92 -0.42
CA ILE A 19 4.83 1.41 0.64
C ILE A 19 5.68 1.23 1.88
N ASP A 20 5.31 1.92 2.97
CA ASP A 20 5.95 1.74 4.26
C ASP A 20 5.34 0.56 4.98
N GLU A 21 6.18 -0.35 5.46
CA GLU A 21 5.73 -1.54 6.18
C GLU A 21 6.17 -1.51 7.63
N GLY A 22 5.24 -1.89 8.50
CA GLY A 22 5.45 -1.98 9.92
C GLY A 22 5.38 -0.62 10.62
N PRO A 23 5.21 -0.63 11.95
CA PRO A 23 5.30 0.60 12.73
C PRO A 23 6.76 1.01 12.88
N GLY A 24 7.02 2.30 12.84
CA GLY A 24 8.34 2.83 13.15
C GLY A 24 8.69 2.60 14.63
N LEU A 25 9.98 2.50 14.95
CA LEU A 25 10.43 2.24 16.30
C LEU A 25 9.99 3.34 17.29
N PHE A 26 9.99 4.58 16.83
CA PHE A 26 9.62 5.74 17.64
C PHE A 26 8.28 6.35 17.23
N SER A 27 7.53 5.68 16.37
CA SER A 27 6.24 6.18 15.88
C SER A 27 5.13 5.22 16.27
N PRO A 28 4.03 5.68 16.86
CA PRO A 28 2.87 4.85 17.11
C PRO A 28 2.02 4.59 15.86
N VAL A 29 2.43 5.13 14.72
CA VAL A 29 1.66 5.09 13.48
C VAL A 29 1.95 3.80 12.73
N ALA A 30 0.90 3.13 12.28
CA ALA A 30 1.00 1.95 11.43
C ALA A 30 0.57 2.30 10.01
N TYR A 31 1.20 1.66 9.03
CA TYR A 31 0.90 1.84 7.62
C TYR A 31 0.52 0.51 7.00
N LYS A 32 -0.37 0.54 6.03
CA LYS A 32 -0.81 -0.65 5.32
C LYS A 32 -1.10 -0.32 3.87
N ALA A 33 -0.88 -1.29 2.99
CA ALA A 33 -1.21 -1.15 1.58
C ALA A 33 -2.69 -1.45 1.35
N PHE A 34 -3.33 -0.62 0.54
CA PHE A 34 -4.71 -0.79 0.10
C PHE A 34 -4.76 -0.68 -1.42
N VAL A 35 -5.72 -1.36 -2.02
CA VAL A 35 -5.98 -1.25 -3.45
C VAL A 35 -7.28 -0.49 -3.67
N CYS A 36 -7.23 0.51 -4.54
CA CYS A 36 -8.43 1.22 -4.96
C CYS A 36 -9.10 0.43 -6.08
N GLN A 37 -10.35 0.05 -5.88
CA GLN A 37 -11.09 -0.72 -6.86
C GLN A 37 -11.61 0.12 -8.02
N ASP A 38 -11.61 1.45 -7.87
CA ASP A 38 -12.06 2.35 -8.93
C ASP A 38 -10.97 2.61 -9.98
N CYS A 39 -9.73 2.86 -9.54
CA CYS A 39 -8.63 3.15 -10.47
C CYS A 39 -7.59 2.03 -10.55
N LEU A 40 -7.76 0.96 -9.78
CA LEU A 40 -6.87 -0.20 -9.75
C LEU A 40 -5.41 0.16 -9.44
N ARG A 41 -5.23 0.97 -8.40
CA ARG A 41 -3.90 1.35 -7.92
C ARG A 41 -3.73 0.94 -6.46
N VAL A 42 -2.51 0.55 -6.12
CA VAL A 42 -2.15 0.24 -4.74
C VAL A 42 -1.63 1.53 -4.09
N VAL A 43 -2.18 1.87 -2.93
CA VAL A 43 -1.80 3.05 -2.17
C VAL A 43 -1.42 2.65 -0.76
N CYS A 44 -0.50 3.41 -0.16
CA CYS A 44 -0.11 3.22 1.24
C CYS A 44 -0.89 4.22 2.09
N LYS A 45 -1.57 3.73 3.11
CA LYS A 45 -2.37 4.55 3.99
C LYS A 45 -1.99 4.32 5.45
N GLN A 46 -2.08 5.38 6.23
CA GLN A 46 -1.93 5.31 7.67
C GLN A 46 -3.19 4.68 8.27
N THR A 47 -3.00 3.73 9.18
CA THR A 47 -4.10 3.02 9.83
C THR A 47 -4.12 3.31 11.32
N ASP A 48 -5.24 2.95 11.98
CA ASP A 48 -5.35 3.00 13.43
C ASP A 48 -4.74 1.74 14.09
N ASP A 49 -4.92 1.60 15.41
CA ASP A 49 -4.39 0.47 16.17
C ASP A 49 -4.97 -0.88 15.73
N ASN A 50 -6.11 -0.88 15.06
CA ASN A 50 -6.80 -2.09 14.59
C ASN A 50 -6.57 -2.33 13.09
N TRP A 51 -5.63 -1.61 12.46
CA TRP A 51 -5.30 -1.70 11.04
C TRP A 51 -6.46 -1.29 10.13
N ASN A 52 -7.35 -0.43 10.61
CA ASN A 52 -8.44 0.13 9.82
C ASN A 52 -8.06 1.50 9.27
N LEU A 53 -8.65 1.87 8.13
CA LEU A 53 -8.48 3.20 7.55
C LEU A 53 -8.98 4.28 8.51
N ARG A 54 -8.25 5.37 8.59
CA ARG A 54 -8.66 6.52 9.39
C ARG A 54 -9.72 7.31 8.64
N GLU A 55 -10.63 7.93 9.39
CA GLU A 55 -11.69 8.74 8.79
C GLU A 55 -11.16 9.96 8.03
N ASP A 56 -10.01 10.48 8.43
CA ASP A 56 -9.40 11.64 7.81
C ASP A 56 -8.49 11.29 6.61
N ASP A 57 -8.31 10.00 6.31
CA ASP A 57 -7.47 9.56 5.19
C ASP A 57 -7.96 8.23 4.64
N HIS A 58 -9.18 8.21 4.12
CA HIS A 58 -9.83 7.01 3.58
C HIS A 58 -10.09 7.10 2.08
N GLU A 59 -9.51 8.10 1.41
CA GLU A 59 -9.70 8.32 -0.02
C GLU A 59 -8.44 7.92 -0.80
N CYS A 60 -8.65 7.43 -2.02
CA CYS A 60 -7.57 7.16 -2.94
C CYS A 60 -6.81 8.45 -3.27
N ASN A 61 -5.47 8.37 -3.30
CA ASN A 61 -4.63 9.53 -3.59
C ASN A 61 -4.73 9.99 -5.06
N TYR A 62 -5.29 9.16 -5.92
CA TYR A 62 -5.32 9.41 -7.36
C TYR A 62 -6.71 9.80 -7.86
N CYS A 63 -7.73 9.00 -7.56
CA CYS A 63 -9.08 9.26 -8.06
C CYS A 63 -10.03 9.80 -7.00
N HIS A 64 -9.57 9.90 -5.74
CA HIS A 64 -10.37 10.35 -4.59
C HIS A 64 -11.58 9.47 -4.29
N GLY A 65 -11.64 8.25 -4.86
CA GLY A 65 -12.67 7.29 -4.53
C GLY A 65 -12.46 6.70 -3.15
N THR A 66 -13.51 6.14 -2.58
CA THR A 66 -13.48 5.56 -1.23
C THR A 66 -13.50 4.03 -1.22
N ASN A 67 -13.39 3.39 -2.38
CA ASN A 67 -13.42 1.93 -2.51
C ASN A 67 -12.03 1.32 -2.28
N LEU A 68 -11.42 1.62 -1.14
CA LEU A 68 -10.15 1.05 -0.74
C LEU A 68 -10.37 -0.23 0.05
N VAL A 69 -9.68 -1.30 -0.36
CA VAL A 69 -9.69 -2.58 0.35
C VAL A 69 -8.26 -2.98 0.68
N PRO A 70 -8.04 -3.75 1.76
CA PRO A 70 -6.69 -4.22 2.09
C PRO A 70 -6.09 -5.02 0.94
N TRP A 71 -4.82 -4.72 0.63
CA TRP A 71 -4.08 -5.43 -0.41
C TRP A 71 -3.08 -6.36 0.26
N GLU A 72 -3.40 -7.66 0.31
CA GLU A 72 -2.66 -8.63 1.10
C GLU A 72 -2.09 -9.80 0.29
N ASP A 73 -2.51 -9.94 -0.97
CA ASP A 73 -2.18 -11.11 -1.79
C ASP A 73 -1.00 -10.89 -2.72
N ASP A 74 -0.37 -9.71 -2.71
CA ASP A 74 0.78 -9.33 -3.53
C ASP A 74 0.57 -9.55 -5.04
N ARG A 75 -0.68 -9.51 -5.48
CA ARG A 75 -1.03 -9.68 -6.88
C ARG A 75 -1.34 -8.33 -7.51
N CYS A 76 -0.96 -8.20 -8.79
CA CYS A 76 -1.25 -6.99 -9.52
C CYS A 76 -2.76 -6.74 -9.56
N PRO A 77 -3.23 -5.55 -9.16
CA PRO A 77 -4.65 -5.26 -9.19
C PRO A 77 -5.23 -5.16 -10.61
N ARG A 78 -4.37 -5.10 -11.62
CA ARG A 78 -4.79 -4.95 -13.02
C ARG A 78 -4.83 -6.26 -13.78
N CYS A 79 -3.78 -7.09 -13.65
CA CYS A 79 -3.68 -8.35 -14.40
C CYS A 79 -3.68 -9.59 -13.53
N HIS A 80 -3.69 -9.43 -12.21
CA HIS A 80 -3.72 -10.51 -11.22
C HIS A 80 -2.50 -11.42 -11.22
N SER A 81 -1.41 -11.03 -11.89
CA SER A 81 -0.15 -11.76 -11.85
C SER A 81 0.58 -11.46 -10.54
N GLU A 82 1.38 -12.42 -10.09
CA GLU A 82 2.20 -12.24 -8.91
C GLU A 82 3.22 -11.12 -9.12
N MET A 83 3.30 -10.20 -8.19
CA MET A 83 4.21 -9.07 -8.26
C MET A 83 5.51 -9.37 -7.53
N GLN A 84 6.60 -8.76 -7.99
CA GLN A 84 7.90 -8.80 -7.33
C GLN A 84 8.05 -7.56 -6.46
N TRP A 85 8.70 -7.73 -5.30
CA TRP A 85 8.91 -6.61 -4.39
C TRP A 85 10.40 -6.29 -4.29
N GLU A 86 10.68 -5.02 -3.99
CA GLU A 86 12.05 -4.54 -3.82
C GLU A 86 12.08 -3.56 -2.64
N CYS A 87 13.02 -3.77 -1.74
CA CYS A 87 13.23 -2.86 -0.62
C CYS A 87 14.05 -1.66 -1.11
N VAL A 88 13.48 -0.45 -1.00
CA VAL A 88 14.14 0.77 -1.45
C VAL A 88 14.64 1.64 -0.31
N GLY A 89 14.29 1.31 0.93
CA GLY A 89 14.76 2.04 2.10
C GLY A 89 14.40 1.36 3.40
N LEU A 90 15.13 1.71 4.45
CA LEU A 90 14.85 1.27 5.81
C LEU A 90 14.66 2.49 6.71
N TRP A 91 13.77 2.38 7.68
CA TRP A 91 13.50 3.47 8.61
C TRP A 91 13.15 2.92 10.00
N ASP A 92 13.29 3.77 11.00
CA ASP A 92 12.98 3.41 12.39
C ASP A 92 11.58 3.83 12.82
#